data_d84ad50f78c9054586d5abcbaa170dcc
#
_entry.id   d84ad50f78c9054586d5abcbaa170dcc
#
_cell.length_a   1.000
_cell.length_b   1.000
_cell.length_c   1.000
_cell.angle_alpha   90.00
_cell.angle_beta   90.00
_cell.angle_gamma   90.00
#
_symmetry.space_group_name_H-M   'P 1'
#
loop_
_entity.id
_entity.type
_entity.pdbx_description
1 polymer ?
#
loop_
_entity_poly.entity_id
_entity_poly.type
_entity_poly.pdbx_seq_one_letter_code
_entity_poly.pdbx_strand_id
1 'polypeptide(L)'
;MTLSRRKTLALIGGGTILAAGGAGAFAVTRTPDQAVAPWQMAGRYDDPRMHALSYAILAPNPHNRQPWLVDLRTEGEVTLRVDTDRLLPHTDPFNRQIVIGLGCFLELMTLAAAEDGYGVDLDLFPDGESAEGLDQRRVAVARFIPGAGQPGPALFAHVMQRRS
;
A
#
# COMPACT_ATOMS: atom_id res chain seq x y z
N MET A 1 3.60 -57.92 -15.63
CA MET A 1 4.84 -57.49 -14.96
C MET A 1 4.51 -57.27 -13.48
N THR A 2 4.97 -58.15 -12.61
CA THR A 2 4.75 -58.06 -11.16
C THR A 2 5.89 -57.24 -10.56
N LEU A 3 5.56 -56.13 -9.88
CA LEU A 3 6.55 -55.33 -9.15
C LEU A 3 7.06 -56.13 -7.96
N SER A 4 8.40 -56.16 -7.78
CA SER A 4 8.99 -56.78 -6.58
C SER A 4 8.66 -55.94 -5.35
N ARG A 5 8.51 -56.57 -4.15
CA ARG A 5 8.27 -55.89 -2.87
C ARG A 5 9.20 -54.70 -2.63
N ARG A 6 10.46 -54.82 -3.03
CA ARG A 6 11.46 -53.74 -2.87
C ARG A 6 11.18 -52.56 -3.77
N LYS A 7 10.71 -52.77 -5.00
CA LYS A 7 10.31 -51.71 -5.94
C LYS A 7 9.02 -51.02 -5.49
N THR A 8 8.08 -51.78 -4.93
CA THR A 8 6.82 -51.22 -4.37
C THR A 8 7.11 -50.32 -3.16
N LEU A 9 7.94 -50.76 -2.25
CA LEU A 9 8.33 -49.92 -1.08
C LEU A 9 9.11 -48.66 -1.47
N ALA A 10 10.00 -48.77 -2.48
CA ALA A 10 10.72 -47.62 -3.01
C ALA A 10 9.77 -46.59 -3.71
N LEU A 11 8.79 -47.05 -4.44
CA LEU A 11 7.76 -46.20 -5.08
C LEU A 11 6.88 -45.51 -4.05
N ILE A 12 6.41 -46.22 -3.02
CA ILE A 12 5.57 -45.65 -1.95
C ILE A 12 6.39 -44.66 -1.13
N GLY A 13 7.60 -45.02 -0.71
CA GLY A 13 8.47 -44.11 0.07
C GLY A 13 8.88 -42.86 -0.72
N GLY A 14 9.28 -43.04 -1.99
CA GLY A 14 9.61 -41.90 -2.88
C GLY A 14 8.41 -41.00 -3.16
N GLY A 15 7.23 -41.57 -3.41
CA GLY A 15 6.00 -40.85 -3.60
C GLY A 15 5.57 -40.03 -2.36
N THR A 16 5.74 -40.60 -1.17
CA THR A 16 5.43 -39.90 0.09
C THR A 16 6.37 -38.72 0.33
N ILE A 17 7.68 -38.89 0.05
CA ILE A 17 8.66 -37.81 0.21
C ILE A 17 8.39 -36.69 -0.79
N LEU A 18 8.08 -37.02 -2.05
CA LEU A 18 7.73 -36.01 -3.07
C LEU A 18 6.44 -35.28 -2.73
N ALA A 19 5.42 -35.96 -2.24
CA ALA A 19 4.17 -35.35 -1.81
C ALA A 19 4.37 -34.43 -0.60
N ALA A 20 5.12 -34.86 0.40
CA ALA A 20 5.44 -34.04 1.57
C ALA A 20 6.32 -32.84 1.22
N GLY A 21 7.34 -33.03 0.36
CA GLY A 21 8.20 -31.96 -0.14
C GLY A 21 7.41 -30.94 -0.99
N GLY A 22 6.54 -31.42 -1.86
CA GLY A 22 5.63 -30.57 -2.67
C GLY A 22 4.65 -29.79 -1.82
N ALA A 23 4.03 -30.41 -0.82
CA ALA A 23 3.11 -29.75 0.11
C ALA A 23 3.85 -28.70 0.98
N GLY A 24 5.07 -29.03 1.45
CA GLY A 24 5.92 -28.11 2.18
C GLY A 24 6.33 -26.88 1.34
N ALA A 25 6.80 -27.10 0.12
CA ALA A 25 7.14 -26.03 -0.82
C ALA A 25 5.92 -25.15 -1.12
N PHE A 26 4.76 -25.76 -1.40
CA PHE A 26 3.50 -25.04 -1.63
C PHE A 26 3.09 -24.21 -0.43
N ALA A 27 3.19 -24.73 0.80
CA ALA A 27 2.84 -23.98 2.01
C ALA A 27 3.77 -22.77 2.23
N VAL A 28 5.08 -22.94 2.02
CA VAL A 28 6.09 -21.88 2.22
C VAL A 28 5.98 -20.80 1.13
N THR A 29 5.64 -21.17 -0.11
CA THR A 29 5.58 -20.22 -1.24
C THR A 29 4.22 -19.54 -1.38
N ARG A 30 3.22 -19.92 -0.58
CA ARG A 30 1.86 -19.32 -0.66
C ARG A 30 1.76 -17.89 -0.16
N THR A 31 2.62 -17.51 0.78
CA THR A 31 2.60 -16.15 1.32
C THR A 31 3.56 -15.30 0.50
N PRO A 32 3.07 -14.32 -0.27
CA PRO A 32 3.93 -13.41 -1.02
C PRO A 32 4.53 -12.38 -0.07
N ASP A 33 5.60 -12.72 0.64
CA ASP A 33 6.20 -11.89 1.70
C ASP A 33 6.50 -10.46 1.24
N GLN A 34 6.95 -10.29 -0.02
CA GLN A 34 7.18 -8.97 -0.59
C GLN A 34 5.89 -8.15 -0.75
N ALA A 35 4.78 -8.79 -1.09
CA ALA A 35 3.50 -8.09 -1.27
C ALA A 35 2.88 -7.66 0.08
N VAL A 36 3.18 -8.39 1.16
CA VAL A 36 2.68 -8.04 2.50
C VAL A 36 3.68 -7.22 3.33
N ALA A 37 4.91 -7.03 2.83
CA ALA A 37 5.95 -6.26 3.52
C ALA A 37 5.51 -4.85 3.95
N PRO A 38 4.74 -4.07 3.14
CA PRO A 38 4.23 -2.76 3.57
C PRO A 38 3.43 -2.81 4.88
N TRP A 39 2.61 -3.85 5.08
CA TRP A 39 1.87 -4.04 6.33
C TRP A 39 2.76 -4.31 7.54
N GLN A 40 3.89 -5.00 7.32
CA GLN A 40 4.85 -5.31 8.38
C GLN A 40 5.74 -4.10 8.71
N MET A 41 5.95 -3.20 7.75
CA MET A 41 6.81 -2.02 7.88
C MET A 41 6.05 -0.76 8.32
N ALA A 42 4.72 -0.79 8.36
CA ALA A 42 3.90 0.35 8.75
C ALA A 42 4.30 0.86 10.15
N GLY A 43 4.55 2.16 10.24
CA GLY A 43 4.94 2.83 11.48
C GLY A 43 6.40 2.63 11.92
N ARG A 44 7.27 2.01 11.11
CA ARG A 44 8.67 1.70 11.50
C ARG A 44 9.69 2.72 10.96
N TYR A 45 9.31 3.97 10.83
CA TYR A 45 10.18 5.02 10.30
C TYR A 45 10.31 6.17 11.31
N ASP A 46 11.54 6.70 11.45
CA ASP A 46 11.83 7.82 12.35
C ASP A 46 11.42 9.19 11.77
N ASP A 47 11.48 9.36 10.45
CA ASP A 47 10.97 10.56 9.77
C ASP A 47 9.42 10.54 9.84
N PRO A 48 8.78 11.56 10.44
CA PRO A 48 7.32 11.57 10.62
C PRO A 48 6.55 11.51 9.30
N ARG A 49 7.12 12.02 8.22
CA ARG A 49 6.52 11.93 6.88
C ARG A 49 6.56 10.49 6.37
N MET A 50 7.71 9.82 6.52
CA MET A 50 7.85 8.41 6.15
C MET A 50 7.00 7.49 7.04
N HIS A 51 6.89 7.82 8.35
CA HIS A 51 5.97 7.14 9.27
C HIS A 51 4.54 7.23 8.72
N ALA A 52 4.03 8.43 8.49
CA ALA A 52 2.68 8.65 7.99
C ALA A 52 2.44 8.02 6.61
N LEU A 53 3.40 8.14 5.69
CA LEU A 53 3.34 7.54 4.36
C LEU A 53 3.30 6.01 4.39
N SER A 54 3.95 5.38 5.38
CA SER A 54 3.93 3.92 5.53
C SER A 54 2.53 3.36 5.78
N TYR A 55 1.64 4.15 6.35
CA TYR A 55 0.21 3.84 6.47
C TYR A 55 -0.58 4.28 5.23
N ALA A 56 -0.23 5.43 4.65
CA ALA A 56 -0.92 5.97 3.48
C ALA A 56 -0.88 5.01 2.28
N ILE A 57 0.24 4.33 2.05
CA ILE A 57 0.38 3.34 0.95
C ILE A 57 -0.56 2.13 1.11
N LEU A 58 -1.15 1.93 2.28
CA LEU A 58 -2.17 0.90 2.52
C LEU A 58 -3.57 1.36 2.11
N ALA A 59 -3.73 2.56 1.55
CA ALA A 59 -5.02 3.11 1.14
C ALA A 59 -5.73 2.22 0.11
N PRO A 60 -7.07 2.08 0.19
CA PRO A 60 -7.85 1.44 -0.86
C PRO A 60 -7.70 2.24 -2.16
N ASN A 61 -7.51 1.52 -3.25
CA ASN A 61 -7.38 2.16 -4.55
C ASN A 61 -7.88 1.22 -5.66
N PRO A 62 -8.36 1.77 -6.79
CA PRO A 62 -8.98 0.97 -7.83
C PRO A 62 -7.97 -0.02 -8.44
N HIS A 63 -8.40 -1.28 -8.56
CA HIS A 63 -7.61 -2.37 -9.13
C HIS A 63 -6.21 -2.54 -8.50
N ASN A 64 -5.99 -2.05 -7.27
CA ASN A 64 -4.69 -2.01 -6.59
C ASN A 64 -3.59 -1.39 -7.45
N ARG A 65 -3.94 -0.35 -8.23
CA ARG A 65 -3.00 0.34 -9.12
C ARG A 65 -1.93 1.13 -8.37
N GLN A 66 -2.22 1.58 -7.14
CA GLN A 66 -1.30 2.38 -6.31
C GLN A 66 -0.71 3.56 -7.10
N PRO A 67 -1.55 4.48 -7.60
CA PRO A 67 -1.16 5.50 -8.59
C PRO A 67 -0.51 6.74 -7.97
N TRP A 68 0.17 6.61 -6.85
CA TRP A 68 0.78 7.72 -6.11
C TRP A 68 2.28 7.80 -6.34
N LEU A 69 2.74 9.00 -6.64
CA LEU A 69 4.13 9.40 -6.64
C LEU A 69 4.33 10.45 -5.55
N VAL A 70 5.33 10.22 -4.69
CA VAL A 70 5.62 11.07 -3.54
C VAL A 70 6.98 11.70 -3.68
N ASP A 71 7.05 13.00 -3.40
CA ASP A 71 8.29 13.77 -3.37
C ASP A 71 8.50 14.34 -1.95
N LEU A 72 9.66 14.07 -1.36
CA LEU A 72 10.05 14.48 -0.01
C LEU A 72 11.23 15.48 0.01
N ARG A 73 11.59 16.05 -1.13
CA ARG A 73 12.77 16.95 -1.25
C ARG A 73 12.63 18.22 -0.42
N THR A 74 11.41 18.70 -0.19
CA THR A 74 11.15 19.84 0.70
C THR A 74 10.99 19.35 2.13
N GLU A 75 11.77 19.90 3.04
CA GLU A 75 11.70 19.54 4.47
C GLU A 75 10.31 19.89 5.05
N GLY A 76 9.76 19.00 5.87
CA GLY A 76 8.44 19.16 6.46
C GLY A 76 7.26 19.05 5.48
N GLU A 77 7.50 18.77 4.20
CA GLU A 77 6.45 18.63 3.20
C GLU A 77 6.45 17.26 2.53
N VAL A 78 5.26 16.87 2.09
CA VAL A 78 5.01 15.74 1.18
C VAL A 78 4.27 16.27 -0.02
N THR A 79 4.87 16.17 -1.21
CA THR A 79 4.18 16.49 -2.47
C THR A 79 3.67 15.20 -3.09
N LEU A 80 2.36 15.15 -3.34
CA LEU A 80 1.69 14.02 -4.00
C LEU A 80 1.38 14.35 -5.46
N ARG A 81 1.74 13.43 -6.35
CA ARG A 81 1.38 13.43 -7.78
C ARG A 81 0.75 12.10 -8.14
N VAL A 82 0.03 12.08 -9.25
CA VAL A 82 -0.45 10.82 -9.82
C VAL A 82 0.58 10.23 -10.77
N ASP A 83 0.74 8.91 -10.73
CA ASP A 83 1.45 8.15 -11.75
C ASP A 83 0.50 7.93 -12.94
N THR A 84 0.71 8.69 -14.01
CA THR A 84 -0.16 8.67 -15.19
C THR A 84 -0.13 7.33 -15.93
N ASP A 85 0.94 6.53 -15.78
CA ASP A 85 1.04 5.19 -16.39
C ASP A 85 0.15 4.16 -15.66
N ARG A 86 -0.35 4.54 -14.48
CA ARG A 86 -1.22 3.72 -13.64
C ARG A 86 -2.69 4.11 -13.71
N LEU A 87 -3.06 5.04 -14.57
CA LEU A 87 -4.45 5.41 -14.83
C LEU A 87 -5.22 4.24 -15.47
N LEU A 88 -6.55 4.35 -15.46
CA LEU A 88 -7.48 3.32 -15.91
C LEU A 88 -8.37 3.83 -17.05
N PRO A 89 -7.83 4.08 -18.25
CA PRO A 89 -8.55 4.78 -19.33
C PRO A 89 -9.83 4.07 -19.79
N HIS A 90 -9.95 2.77 -19.57
CA HIS A 90 -11.12 1.99 -19.99
C HIS A 90 -12.17 1.81 -18.87
N THR A 91 -11.74 1.68 -17.61
CA THR A 91 -12.63 1.40 -16.47
C THR A 91 -12.91 2.61 -15.60
N ASP A 92 -12.05 3.63 -15.67
CA ASP A 92 -12.20 4.92 -14.97
C ASP A 92 -11.76 6.09 -15.89
N PRO A 93 -12.44 6.30 -17.03
CA PRO A 93 -12.03 7.30 -18.04
C PRO A 93 -12.03 8.75 -17.51
N PHE A 94 -12.77 9.01 -16.44
CA PHE A 94 -12.83 10.32 -15.78
C PHE A 94 -11.92 10.42 -14.54
N ASN A 95 -11.10 9.40 -14.27
CA ASN A 95 -10.20 9.31 -13.11
C ASN A 95 -10.90 9.47 -11.75
N ARG A 96 -12.19 9.23 -11.68
CA ARG A 96 -12.99 9.42 -10.46
C ARG A 96 -12.56 8.50 -9.34
N GLN A 97 -12.36 7.22 -9.65
CA GLN A 97 -11.93 6.21 -8.67
C GLN A 97 -10.47 6.46 -8.25
N ILE A 98 -9.63 6.89 -9.20
CA ILE A 98 -8.24 7.28 -8.92
C ILE A 98 -8.21 8.44 -7.92
N VAL A 99 -8.97 9.52 -8.16
CA VAL A 99 -9.04 10.68 -7.25
C VAL A 99 -9.54 10.26 -5.86
N ILE A 100 -10.55 9.39 -5.77
CA ILE A 100 -11.02 8.85 -4.48
C ILE A 100 -9.89 8.09 -3.77
N GLY A 101 -9.13 7.26 -4.50
CA GLY A 101 -7.98 6.53 -3.95
C GLY A 101 -6.88 7.45 -3.43
N LEU A 102 -6.58 8.55 -4.16
CA LEU A 102 -5.63 9.58 -3.71
C LEU A 102 -6.13 10.31 -2.46
N GLY A 103 -7.44 10.59 -2.37
CA GLY A 103 -8.06 11.12 -1.15
C GLY A 103 -7.93 10.17 0.05
N CYS A 104 -8.18 8.87 -0.16
CA CYS A 104 -7.96 7.86 0.89
C CYS A 104 -6.49 7.78 1.34
N PHE A 105 -5.54 7.96 0.41
CA PHE A 105 -4.12 8.04 0.71
C PHE A 105 -3.80 9.23 1.61
N LEU A 106 -4.29 10.43 1.27
CA LEU A 106 -4.09 11.65 2.05
C LEU A 106 -4.73 11.53 3.45
N GLU A 107 -5.92 10.97 3.53
CA GLU A 107 -6.62 10.77 4.81
C GLU A 107 -5.83 9.84 5.74
N LEU A 108 -5.38 8.68 5.25
CA LEU A 108 -4.57 7.77 6.06
C LEU A 108 -3.24 8.40 6.50
N MET A 109 -2.61 9.18 5.63
CA MET A 109 -1.41 9.94 5.97
C MET A 109 -1.69 10.93 7.09
N THR A 110 -2.77 11.69 7.00
CA THR A 110 -3.15 12.70 8.00
C THR A 110 -3.48 12.07 9.35
N LEU A 111 -4.23 10.97 9.34
CA LEU A 111 -4.56 10.21 10.56
C LEU A 111 -3.29 9.68 11.23
N ALA A 112 -2.37 9.10 10.46
CA ALA A 112 -1.12 8.57 10.99
C ALA A 112 -0.19 9.67 11.52
N ALA A 113 -0.12 10.81 10.85
CA ALA A 113 0.64 11.98 11.31
C ALA A 113 0.08 12.51 12.64
N ALA A 114 -1.25 12.54 12.79
CA ALA A 114 -1.90 13.00 14.01
C ALA A 114 -1.59 12.14 15.23
N GLU A 115 -1.53 10.81 15.06
CA GLU A 115 -1.12 9.88 16.13
C GLU A 115 0.33 10.11 16.59
N ASP A 116 1.19 10.59 15.68
CA ASP A 116 2.60 10.94 15.94
C ASP A 116 2.77 12.41 16.37
N GLY A 117 1.68 13.12 16.66
CA GLY A 117 1.67 14.49 17.18
C GLY A 117 1.82 15.58 16.12
N TYR A 118 1.69 15.26 14.83
CA TYR A 118 1.78 16.23 13.73
C TYR A 118 0.39 16.57 13.17
N GLY A 119 0.10 17.86 13.04
CA GLY A 119 -0.97 18.35 12.18
C GLY A 119 -0.51 18.30 10.72
N VAL A 120 -1.44 18.16 9.79
CA VAL A 120 -1.15 18.23 8.36
C VAL A 120 -2.04 19.27 7.70
N ASP A 121 -1.42 20.29 7.11
CA ASP A 121 -2.09 21.29 6.28
C ASP A 121 -2.03 20.83 4.82
N LEU A 122 -3.20 20.66 4.20
CA LEU A 122 -3.35 20.14 2.84
C LEU A 122 -3.70 21.28 1.87
N ASP A 123 -2.81 21.53 0.92
CA ASP A 123 -3.06 22.37 -0.24
C ASP A 123 -3.39 21.45 -1.43
N LEU A 124 -4.68 21.38 -1.78
CA LEU A 124 -5.18 20.48 -2.83
C LEU A 124 -5.14 21.18 -4.20
N PHE A 125 -4.62 20.48 -5.19
CA PHE A 125 -4.48 20.95 -6.56
C PHE A 125 -3.80 22.32 -6.68
N PRO A 126 -2.61 22.53 -6.05
CA PRO A 126 -1.97 23.86 -5.98
C PRO A 126 -1.62 24.44 -7.36
N ASP A 127 -1.49 23.60 -8.38
CA ASP A 127 -1.22 24.00 -9.77
C ASP A 127 -2.53 24.14 -10.60
N GLY A 128 -3.71 24.10 -9.93
CA GLY A 128 -5.00 24.09 -10.58
C GLY A 128 -5.39 22.71 -11.15
N GLU A 129 -6.66 22.57 -11.49
CA GLU A 129 -7.21 21.36 -12.09
C GLU A 129 -7.04 21.38 -13.62
N SER A 130 -6.92 20.19 -14.24
CA SER A 130 -6.97 20.03 -15.69
C SER A 130 -8.38 19.74 -16.17
N ALA A 131 -8.78 20.39 -17.25
CA ALA A 131 -10.05 20.08 -17.92
C ALA A 131 -10.05 18.67 -18.57
N GLU A 132 -8.87 18.10 -18.81
CA GLU A 132 -8.70 16.81 -19.48
C GLU A 132 -8.54 15.64 -18.48
N GLY A 133 -8.64 15.91 -17.18
CA GLY A 133 -8.46 14.92 -16.11
C GLY A 133 -7.12 15.03 -15.40
N LEU A 134 -6.67 13.95 -14.75
CA LEU A 134 -5.42 13.93 -14.00
C LEU A 134 -4.21 13.93 -14.95
N ASP A 135 -3.23 14.76 -14.63
CA ASP A 135 -1.97 14.88 -15.31
C ASP A 135 -0.78 14.88 -14.32
N GLN A 136 0.40 15.34 -14.72
CA GLN A 136 1.61 15.36 -13.90
C GLN A 136 1.65 16.51 -12.88
N ARG A 137 0.63 17.39 -12.82
CA ARG A 137 0.54 18.44 -11.80
C ARG A 137 0.44 17.84 -10.40
N ARG A 138 0.72 18.67 -9.40
CA ARG A 138 0.59 18.24 -8.00
C ARG A 138 -0.88 18.04 -7.67
N VAL A 139 -1.19 16.87 -7.11
CA VAL A 139 -2.51 16.57 -6.56
C VAL A 139 -2.66 17.21 -5.19
N ALA A 140 -1.60 17.18 -4.38
CA ALA A 140 -1.57 17.82 -3.08
C ALA A 140 -0.15 18.19 -2.66
N VAL A 141 -0.05 19.22 -1.82
CA VAL A 141 1.10 19.50 -0.98
C VAL A 141 0.63 19.42 0.47
N ALA A 142 1.24 18.53 1.24
CA ALA A 142 0.94 18.33 2.65
C ALA A 142 2.09 18.85 3.51
N ARG A 143 1.81 19.84 4.38
CA ARG A 143 2.78 20.42 5.31
C ARG A 143 2.58 19.86 6.69
N PHE A 144 3.63 19.28 7.24
CA PHE A 144 3.64 18.68 8.57
C PHE A 144 3.97 19.74 9.63
N ILE A 145 3.07 19.92 10.59
CA ILE A 145 3.15 20.95 11.64
C ILE A 145 3.38 20.24 12.98
N PRO A 146 4.59 20.29 13.56
CA PRO A 146 4.89 19.66 14.83
C PRO A 146 3.99 20.18 15.97
N GLY A 147 3.50 19.29 16.83
CA GLY A 147 2.70 19.62 17.99
C GLY A 147 1.25 20.06 17.68
N ALA A 148 0.84 20.09 16.41
CA ALA A 148 -0.53 20.40 16.00
C ALA A 148 -1.40 19.16 15.79
N GLY A 149 -0.83 17.96 15.92
CA GLY A 149 -1.54 16.70 15.81
C GLY A 149 -2.50 16.50 16.97
N GLN A 150 -3.74 16.23 16.65
CA GLN A 150 -4.73 15.75 17.64
C GLN A 150 -5.14 14.35 17.19
N PRO A 151 -4.83 13.30 17.98
CA PRO A 151 -5.28 11.96 17.68
C PRO A 151 -6.77 11.96 17.37
N GLY A 152 -7.09 11.45 16.20
CA GLY A 152 -8.47 11.41 15.72
C GLY A 152 -9.31 10.39 16.51
N PRO A 153 -10.61 10.27 16.20
CA PRO A 153 -11.43 9.21 16.74
C PRO A 153 -10.80 7.85 16.44
N ALA A 154 -11.14 6.83 17.22
CA ALA A 154 -10.55 5.47 17.23
C ALA A 154 -10.38 4.74 15.86
N LEU A 155 -10.59 5.44 14.75
CA LEU A 155 -10.49 4.92 13.39
C LEU A 155 -9.07 4.47 13.02
N PHE A 156 -8.03 5.17 13.50
CA PHE A 156 -6.65 4.80 13.20
C PHE A 156 -6.31 3.40 13.72
N ALA A 157 -6.82 3.02 14.89
CA ALA A 157 -6.64 1.68 15.46
C ALA A 157 -7.12 0.54 14.53
N HIS A 158 -8.00 0.84 13.58
CA HIS A 158 -8.55 -0.13 12.63
C HIS A 158 -7.80 -0.18 11.29
N VAL A 159 -6.86 0.72 11.03
CA VAL A 159 -6.13 0.79 9.75
C VAL A 159 -5.48 -0.55 9.42
N MET A 160 -4.79 -1.17 10.38
CA MET A 160 -4.10 -2.45 10.19
C MET A 160 -5.03 -3.66 10.18
N GLN A 161 -6.29 -3.51 10.61
CA GLN A 161 -7.29 -4.58 10.64
C GLN A 161 -8.15 -4.62 9.37
N ARG A 162 -8.08 -3.57 8.57
CA ARG A 162 -8.86 -3.45 7.36
C ARG A 162 -8.52 -4.57 6.36
N ARG A 163 -9.56 -5.09 5.72
CA ARG A 163 -9.49 -6.01 4.59
C ARG A 163 -10.17 -5.33 3.40
N SER A 164 -9.50 -5.23 2.30
CA SER A 164 -10.01 -4.66 1.05
C SER A 164 -9.60 -5.52 -0.13
#